data_0f3ce796604d97482ac786f924cec053
#
_entry.id   0f3ce796604d97482ac786f924cec053
#
_cell.length_a   1.000
_cell.length_b   1.000
_cell.length_c   1.000
_cell.angle_alpha   90.00
_cell.angle_beta   90.00
_cell.angle_gamma   90.00
#
_symmetry.space_group_name_H-M   'P 1'
#
loop_
_entity.id
_entity.type
_entity.pdbx_description
1 polymer ?
#
loop_
_entity_poly.entity_id
_entity_poly.type
_entity_poly.pdbx_seq_one_letter_code
_entity_poly.pdbx_strand_id
1 'polypeptide(L)'
;MDNFILIISCIVAGMVFKTTKSIHPEAHKGINTWILYIALPSISFKYIPKIEWSLQILYPAASMVVLALGAYILMQYYSKLKNYSNRSTSTLQLASGYSNTSFIGFPLISAFYGEEYLSIAIICDQAMFLTLSTLGIITALQGGNNNTISAKFLLKRLFTFPPFIGCVTALVLSSFIDLSPAEPLFNKLSGTVAPLALFSIGLQLKFNGWKKLMSQISMSMVYKLLIGPALILVLGLALGLKESLVKITVFESAMPTLVMSSVIAEQFKLNTKLTNMIIGISIIVGFFTLGIWYKVLEWCF
;
A
#
# COMPACT_ATOMS: atom_id res chain seq x y z
N MET A 1 18.83 7.81 12.16
CA MET A 1 19.13 8.71 11.03
C MET A 1 19.40 7.92 9.75
N ASP A 2 20.04 6.77 9.82
CA ASP A 2 20.48 5.99 8.65
C ASP A 2 19.33 5.54 7.74
N ASN A 3 18.21 5.12 8.32
CA ASN A 3 17.03 4.72 7.54
C ASN A 3 16.42 5.86 6.71
N PHE A 4 16.41 7.10 7.23
CA PHE A 4 15.91 8.25 6.47
C PHE A 4 16.87 8.66 5.34
N ILE A 5 18.17 8.54 5.56
CA ILE A 5 19.20 8.75 4.53
C ILE A 5 19.01 7.70 3.41
N LEU A 6 18.80 6.44 3.79
CA LEU A 6 18.51 5.36 2.83
C LEU A 6 17.28 5.67 1.98
N ILE A 7 16.17 6.09 2.60
CA ILE A 7 14.91 6.42 1.91
C ILE A 7 15.15 7.51 0.86
N ILE A 8 15.72 8.64 1.30
CA ILE A 8 15.95 9.79 0.42
C ILE A 8 16.93 9.42 -0.69
N SER A 9 18.06 8.79 -0.36
CA SER A 9 19.09 8.45 -1.34
C SER A 9 18.60 7.47 -2.40
N CYS A 10 17.81 6.46 -2.03
CA CYS A 10 17.26 5.50 -2.99
C CYS A 10 16.24 6.15 -3.94
N ILE A 11 15.35 7.00 -3.44
CA ILE A 11 14.37 7.69 -4.29
C ILE A 11 15.08 8.68 -5.22
N VAL A 12 16.01 9.47 -4.69
CA VAL A 12 16.78 10.44 -5.50
C VAL A 12 17.60 9.71 -6.55
N ALA A 13 18.29 8.62 -6.19
CA ALA A 13 19.02 7.79 -7.14
C ALA A 13 18.11 7.31 -8.28
N GLY A 14 16.92 6.76 -7.95
CA GLY A 14 15.94 6.35 -8.96
C GLY A 14 15.53 7.49 -9.90
N MET A 15 15.28 8.69 -9.36
CA MET A 15 14.96 9.89 -10.17
C MET A 15 16.12 10.31 -11.06
N VAL A 16 17.35 10.29 -10.54
CA VAL A 16 18.57 10.66 -11.31
C VAL A 16 18.78 9.66 -12.44
N PHE A 17 18.77 8.35 -12.17
CA PHE A 17 18.94 7.32 -13.21
C PHE A 17 17.88 7.40 -14.30
N LYS A 18 16.64 7.77 -13.95
CA LYS A 18 15.59 8.03 -14.93
C LYS A 18 15.87 9.24 -15.80
N THR A 19 16.25 10.37 -15.19
CA THR A 19 16.48 11.63 -15.92
C THR A 19 17.71 11.57 -16.80
N THR A 20 18.78 10.92 -16.35
CA THR A 20 20.00 10.68 -17.12
C THR A 20 19.88 9.60 -18.18
N LYS A 21 18.74 8.87 -18.20
CA LYS A 21 18.51 7.71 -19.09
C LYS A 21 19.60 6.63 -18.96
N SER A 22 20.24 6.53 -17.82
CA SER A 22 21.30 5.56 -17.54
C SER A 22 20.78 4.13 -17.33
N ILE A 23 19.47 3.98 -17.20
CA ILE A 23 18.80 2.69 -17.03
C ILE A 23 17.61 2.56 -17.99
N HIS A 24 17.30 1.33 -18.37
CA HIS A 24 16.15 1.08 -19.25
C HIS A 24 14.85 1.62 -18.65
N PRO A 25 13.94 2.26 -19.42
CA PRO A 25 12.70 2.86 -18.90
C PRO A 25 11.81 1.88 -18.13
N GLU A 26 11.89 0.60 -18.44
CA GLU A 26 11.10 -0.46 -17.79
C GLU A 26 11.87 -1.24 -16.71
N ALA A 27 13.06 -0.81 -16.31
CA ALA A 27 13.87 -1.51 -15.30
C ALA A 27 13.12 -1.70 -13.95
N HIS A 28 12.23 -0.76 -13.62
CA HIS A 28 11.36 -0.87 -12.44
C HIS A 28 10.50 -2.15 -12.45
N LYS A 29 10.15 -2.70 -13.63
CA LYS A 29 9.36 -3.95 -13.71
C LYS A 29 10.15 -5.16 -13.20
N GLY A 30 11.42 -5.26 -13.58
CA GLY A 30 12.31 -6.33 -13.09
C GLY A 30 12.55 -6.23 -11.58
N ILE A 31 12.79 -5.00 -11.09
CA ILE A 31 12.96 -4.72 -9.66
C ILE A 31 11.69 -5.11 -8.88
N ASN A 32 10.52 -4.69 -9.36
CA ASN A 32 9.24 -5.03 -8.73
C ASN A 32 8.98 -6.55 -8.77
N THR A 33 9.42 -7.25 -9.81
CA THR A 33 9.32 -8.72 -9.88
C THR A 33 10.14 -9.37 -8.78
N TRP A 34 11.40 -8.95 -8.56
CA TRP A 34 12.21 -9.42 -7.43
C TRP A 34 11.51 -9.20 -6.10
N ILE A 35 11.00 -7.98 -5.88
CA ILE A 35 10.33 -7.63 -4.63
C ILE A 35 9.12 -8.54 -4.41
N LEU A 36 8.26 -8.70 -5.42
CA LEU A 36 7.01 -9.46 -5.30
C LEU A 36 7.24 -10.98 -5.13
N TYR A 37 8.21 -11.55 -5.85
CA TYR A 37 8.38 -13.00 -5.88
C TYR A 37 9.38 -13.54 -4.85
N ILE A 38 10.28 -12.69 -4.34
CA ILE A 38 11.36 -13.13 -3.45
C ILE A 38 11.36 -12.35 -2.16
N ALA A 39 11.45 -11.03 -2.21
CA ALA A 39 11.70 -10.22 -1.03
C ALA A 39 10.47 -10.13 -0.10
N LEU A 40 9.25 -9.89 -0.61
CA LEU A 40 8.02 -9.85 0.19
C LEU A 40 7.64 -11.22 0.79
N PRO A 41 7.70 -12.35 0.05
CA PRO A 41 7.56 -13.66 0.69
C PRO A 41 8.54 -13.89 1.84
N SER A 42 9.80 -13.46 1.67
CA SER A 42 10.83 -13.60 2.73
C SER A 42 10.49 -12.78 3.99
N ILE A 43 9.87 -11.58 3.84
CA ILE A 43 9.31 -10.83 4.97
C ILE A 43 8.25 -11.66 5.71
N SER A 44 7.36 -12.32 4.97
CA SER A 44 6.33 -13.16 5.57
C SER A 44 6.95 -14.31 6.39
N PHE A 45 7.93 -15.01 5.85
CA PHE A 45 8.64 -16.09 6.57
C PHE A 45 9.40 -15.59 7.80
N LYS A 46 9.91 -14.35 7.79
CA LYS A 46 10.62 -13.74 8.91
C LYS A 46 9.71 -13.33 10.06
N TYR A 47 8.54 -12.74 9.75
CA TYR A 47 7.72 -12.07 10.76
C TYR A 47 6.41 -12.78 11.12
N ILE A 48 5.80 -13.58 10.23
CA ILE A 48 4.54 -14.29 10.55
C ILE A 48 4.69 -15.26 11.72
N PRO A 49 5.79 -16.01 11.86
CA PRO A 49 5.99 -16.88 13.03
C PRO A 49 6.04 -16.12 14.37
N LYS A 50 6.33 -14.81 14.33
CA LYS A 50 6.45 -13.94 15.50
C LYS A 50 5.14 -13.20 15.85
N ILE A 51 4.06 -13.44 15.10
CA ILE A 51 2.77 -12.79 15.36
C ILE A 51 2.11 -13.39 16.59
N GLU A 52 1.79 -12.54 17.56
CA GLU A 52 0.94 -12.89 18.70
C GLU A 52 -0.53 -12.87 18.28
N TRP A 53 -1.10 -14.03 18.00
CA TRP A 53 -2.48 -14.15 17.53
C TRP A 53 -3.48 -13.80 18.63
N SER A 54 -4.22 -12.71 18.46
CA SER A 54 -5.27 -12.24 19.37
C SER A 54 -6.43 -11.64 18.58
N LEU A 55 -7.59 -11.49 19.20
CA LEU A 55 -8.75 -10.82 18.56
C LEU A 55 -8.44 -9.37 18.15
N GLN A 56 -7.48 -8.73 18.79
CA GLN A 56 -7.08 -7.36 18.44
C GLN A 56 -6.46 -7.26 17.04
N ILE A 57 -5.94 -8.36 16.48
CA ILE A 57 -5.43 -8.43 15.10
C ILE A 57 -6.53 -8.17 14.07
N LEU A 58 -7.78 -8.35 14.42
CA LEU A 58 -8.89 -8.00 13.54
C LEU A 58 -8.93 -6.49 13.24
N TYR A 59 -8.41 -5.64 14.13
CA TYR A 59 -8.39 -4.20 13.90
C TYR A 59 -7.53 -3.78 12.69
N PRO A 60 -6.24 -4.13 12.55
CA PRO A 60 -5.48 -3.81 11.35
C PRO A 60 -6.12 -4.37 10.08
N ALA A 61 -6.64 -5.60 10.12
CA ALA A 61 -7.29 -6.20 8.95
C ALA A 61 -8.59 -5.47 8.57
N ALA A 62 -9.49 -5.22 9.53
CA ALA A 62 -10.75 -4.51 9.31
C ALA A 62 -10.52 -3.05 8.90
N SER A 63 -9.49 -2.41 9.43
CA SER A 63 -9.13 -1.02 9.10
C SER A 63 -8.85 -0.83 7.62
N MET A 64 -8.21 -1.77 6.95
CA MET A 64 -7.95 -1.70 5.51
C MET A 64 -9.25 -1.80 4.69
N VAL A 65 -10.21 -2.60 5.16
CA VAL A 65 -11.54 -2.68 4.54
C VAL A 65 -12.32 -1.37 4.76
N VAL A 66 -12.30 -0.84 5.98
CA VAL A 66 -12.96 0.45 6.34
C VAL A 66 -12.38 1.59 5.50
N LEU A 67 -11.06 1.63 5.33
CA LEU A 67 -10.38 2.63 4.50
C LEU A 67 -10.87 2.57 3.04
N ALA A 68 -10.98 1.38 2.46
CA ALA A 68 -11.45 1.19 1.09
C ALA A 68 -12.95 1.56 0.93
N LEU A 69 -13.79 1.14 1.87
CA LEU A 69 -15.23 1.45 1.87
C LEU A 69 -15.49 2.94 2.07
N GLY A 70 -14.76 3.59 2.97
CA GLY A 70 -14.85 5.04 3.18
C GLY A 70 -14.47 5.83 1.92
N ALA A 71 -13.39 5.40 1.23
CA ALA A 71 -13.03 5.98 -0.08
C ALA A 71 -14.13 5.76 -1.12
N TYR A 72 -14.68 4.55 -1.18
CA TYR A 72 -15.76 4.22 -2.11
C TYR A 72 -16.95 5.16 -1.92
N ILE A 73 -17.42 5.31 -0.68
CA ILE A 73 -18.59 6.15 -0.34
C ILE A 73 -18.29 7.62 -0.63
N LEU A 74 -17.17 8.15 -0.11
CA LEU A 74 -16.84 9.56 -0.24
C LEU A 74 -16.59 9.96 -1.70
N MET A 75 -15.84 9.15 -2.46
CA MET A 75 -15.57 9.45 -3.86
C MET A 75 -16.84 9.29 -4.72
N GLN A 76 -17.74 8.37 -4.38
CA GLN A 76 -19.05 8.26 -5.04
C GLN A 76 -19.89 9.53 -4.84
N TYR A 77 -19.98 10.02 -3.60
CA TYR A 77 -20.69 11.25 -3.27
C TYR A 77 -20.09 12.47 -3.97
N TYR A 78 -18.77 12.65 -3.84
CA TYR A 78 -18.06 13.75 -4.48
C TYR A 78 -18.17 13.76 -6.00
N SER A 79 -18.09 12.59 -6.63
CA SER A 79 -18.22 12.44 -8.08
C SER A 79 -19.63 12.79 -8.58
N LYS A 80 -20.66 12.46 -7.81
CA LYS A 80 -22.04 12.88 -8.11
C LYS A 80 -22.20 14.40 -8.06
N LEU A 81 -21.63 15.06 -7.04
CA LEU A 81 -21.67 16.53 -6.92
C LEU A 81 -20.94 17.24 -8.07
N LYS A 82 -19.89 16.63 -8.61
CA LYS A 82 -19.08 17.19 -9.70
C LYS A 82 -19.44 16.67 -11.08
N ASN A 83 -20.46 15.82 -11.20
CA ASN A 83 -20.91 15.19 -12.45
C ASN A 83 -19.76 14.45 -13.17
N TYR A 84 -18.91 13.74 -12.43
CA TYR A 84 -17.86 12.93 -13.03
C TYR A 84 -18.42 11.64 -13.64
N SER A 85 -17.78 11.17 -14.71
CA SER A 85 -18.12 9.89 -15.33
C SER A 85 -17.83 8.72 -14.38
N ASN A 86 -18.54 7.59 -14.54
CA ASN A 86 -18.30 6.36 -13.77
C ASN A 86 -16.84 5.92 -13.85
N ARG A 87 -16.21 6.09 -15.01
CA ARG A 87 -14.77 5.81 -15.22
C ARG A 87 -13.88 6.63 -14.29
N SER A 88 -14.15 7.93 -14.15
CA SER A 88 -13.40 8.82 -13.25
C SER A 88 -13.71 8.53 -11.80
N THR A 89 -14.95 8.22 -11.47
CA THR A 89 -15.41 7.87 -10.12
C THR A 89 -14.68 6.63 -9.61
N SER A 90 -14.71 5.53 -10.37
CA SER A 90 -14.01 4.30 -10.01
C SER A 90 -12.50 4.47 -9.95
N THR A 91 -11.94 5.35 -10.79
CA THR A 91 -10.53 5.72 -10.72
C THR A 91 -10.19 6.40 -9.39
N LEU A 92 -11.02 7.35 -8.94
CA LEU A 92 -10.84 8.04 -7.66
C LEU A 92 -11.00 7.09 -6.48
N GLN A 93 -11.99 6.20 -6.52
CA GLN A 93 -12.21 5.19 -5.50
C GLN A 93 -11.00 4.26 -5.35
N LEU A 94 -10.45 3.77 -6.46
CA LEU A 94 -9.25 2.94 -6.45
C LEU A 94 -8.01 3.71 -5.97
N ALA A 95 -7.81 4.92 -6.43
CA ALA A 95 -6.62 5.69 -6.05
C ALA A 95 -6.66 6.18 -4.60
N SER A 96 -7.86 6.38 -4.03
CA SER A 96 -8.03 6.89 -2.66
C SER A 96 -8.14 5.79 -1.61
N GLY A 97 -8.66 4.60 -1.97
CA GLY A 97 -9.00 3.55 -1.01
C GLY A 97 -7.85 2.62 -0.64
N TYR A 98 -6.76 2.60 -1.40
CA TYR A 98 -5.72 1.58 -1.25
C TYR A 98 -4.35 2.18 -0.96
N SER A 99 -3.74 1.74 0.15
CA SER A 99 -2.45 2.19 0.67
C SER A 99 -1.31 1.35 0.12
N ASN A 100 -0.16 1.96 -0.09
CA ASN A 100 1.08 1.27 -0.48
C ASN A 100 1.81 0.75 0.77
N THR A 101 1.23 -0.26 1.38
CA THR A 101 1.62 -0.83 2.67
C THR A 101 2.94 -1.59 2.60
N SER A 102 3.25 -2.26 1.48
CA SER A 102 4.49 -3.04 1.36
C SER A 102 5.69 -2.22 0.83
N PHE A 103 5.55 -1.54 -0.33
CA PHE A 103 6.69 -0.87 -0.96
C PHE A 103 7.12 0.41 -0.25
N ILE A 104 6.19 1.12 0.39
CA ILE A 104 6.44 2.34 1.16
C ILE A 104 6.27 2.05 2.65
N GLY A 105 5.22 1.31 3.03
CA GLY A 105 4.87 1.04 4.41
C GLY A 105 5.99 0.32 5.16
N PHE A 106 6.44 -0.85 4.70
CA PHE A 106 7.46 -1.61 5.42
C PHE A 106 8.78 -0.84 5.64
N PRO A 107 9.36 -0.17 4.62
CA PRO A 107 10.52 0.68 4.84
C PRO A 107 10.30 1.80 5.87
N LEU A 108 9.14 2.44 5.82
CA LEU A 108 8.84 3.56 6.72
C LEU A 108 8.49 3.08 8.14
N ILE A 109 7.77 1.96 8.29
CA ILE A 109 7.54 1.35 9.61
C ILE A 109 8.88 1.00 10.25
N SER A 110 9.77 0.33 9.52
CA SER A 110 11.12 0.03 10.04
C SER A 110 11.91 1.29 10.41
N ALA A 111 11.74 2.39 9.67
CA ALA A 111 12.46 3.62 9.92
C ALA A 111 11.92 4.43 11.11
N PHE A 112 10.59 4.50 11.28
CA PHE A 112 9.94 5.31 12.30
C PHE A 112 9.70 4.58 13.62
N TYR A 113 9.38 3.27 13.53
CA TYR A 113 8.93 2.47 14.69
C TYR A 113 9.84 1.29 15.02
N GLY A 114 10.54 0.74 14.05
CA GLY A 114 11.40 -0.43 14.20
C GLY A 114 10.90 -1.67 13.46
N GLU A 115 11.79 -2.63 13.23
CA GLU A 115 11.48 -3.86 12.48
C GLU A 115 10.53 -4.80 13.23
N GLU A 116 10.49 -4.73 14.55
CA GLU A 116 9.61 -5.55 15.40
C GLU A 116 8.13 -5.32 15.11
N TYR A 117 7.77 -4.14 14.60
CA TYR A 117 6.39 -3.79 14.24
C TYR A 117 5.95 -4.25 12.85
N LEU A 118 6.85 -4.81 12.05
CA LEU A 118 6.52 -5.33 10.72
C LEU A 118 5.52 -6.49 10.76
N SER A 119 5.40 -7.19 11.87
CA SER A 119 4.37 -8.22 12.07
C SER A 119 2.94 -7.64 11.93
N ILE A 120 2.69 -6.44 12.46
CA ILE A 120 1.40 -5.74 12.33
C ILE A 120 1.25 -5.19 10.89
N ALA A 121 2.30 -4.61 10.35
CA ALA A 121 2.31 -4.06 8.99
C ALA A 121 1.98 -5.14 7.93
N ILE A 122 2.48 -6.36 8.09
CA ILE A 122 2.15 -7.51 7.21
C ILE A 122 0.65 -7.80 7.23
N ILE A 123 0.00 -7.76 8.40
CA ILE A 123 -1.45 -7.98 8.49
C ILE A 123 -2.21 -6.90 7.72
N CYS A 124 -1.81 -5.62 7.87
CA CYS A 124 -2.36 -4.53 7.08
C CYS A 124 -2.17 -4.76 5.57
N ASP A 125 -0.97 -5.18 5.15
CA ASP A 125 -0.64 -5.41 3.74
C ASP A 125 -1.46 -6.56 3.13
N GLN A 126 -1.57 -7.69 3.84
CA GLN A 126 -2.37 -8.82 3.34
C GLN A 126 -3.86 -8.47 3.28
N ALA A 127 -4.40 -7.78 4.30
CA ALA A 127 -5.78 -7.31 4.29
C ALA A 127 -6.02 -6.26 3.18
N MET A 128 -5.09 -5.36 2.94
CA MET A 128 -5.14 -4.39 1.85
C MET A 128 -5.15 -5.09 0.49
N PHE A 129 -4.30 -6.10 0.30
CA PHE A 129 -4.27 -6.89 -0.93
C PHE A 129 -5.58 -7.67 -1.15
N LEU A 130 -6.12 -8.32 -0.11
CA LEU A 130 -7.41 -9.02 -0.17
C LEU A 130 -8.54 -8.05 -0.54
N THR A 131 -8.58 -6.88 0.10
CA THR A 131 -9.57 -5.84 -0.16
C THR A 131 -9.47 -5.28 -1.58
N LEU A 132 -8.25 -5.05 -2.07
CA LEU A 132 -8.02 -4.63 -3.46
C LEU A 132 -8.46 -5.70 -4.47
N SER A 133 -8.16 -6.96 -4.17
CA SER A 133 -8.46 -8.09 -5.06
C SER A 133 -9.95 -8.46 -5.10
N THR A 134 -10.74 -7.96 -4.15
CA THR A 134 -12.19 -8.12 -4.08
C THR A 134 -12.91 -6.81 -4.38
N LEU A 135 -13.02 -5.92 -3.40
CA LEU A 135 -13.73 -4.63 -3.53
C LEU A 135 -13.11 -3.73 -4.61
N GLY A 136 -11.77 -3.71 -4.73
CA GLY A 136 -11.08 -2.93 -5.74
C GLY A 136 -11.42 -3.37 -7.17
N ILE A 137 -11.48 -4.68 -7.40
CA ILE A 137 -11.87 -5.24 -8.69
C ILE A 137 -13.34 -4.96 -9.00
N ILE A 138 -14.24 -5.12 -8.01
CA ILE A 138 -15.66 -4.77 -8.17
C ILE A 138 -15.82 -3.29 -8.54
N THR A 139 -15.09 -2.41 -7.82
CA THR A 139 -15.06 -0.97 -8.13
C THR A 139 -14.56 -0.68 -9.55
N ALA A 140 -13.51 -1.38 -9.99
CA ALA A 140 -12.96 -1.21 -11.33
C ALA A 140 -13.93 -1.59 -12.43
N LEU A 141 -14.71 -2.65 -12.22
CA LEU A 141 -15.76 -3.06 -13.15
C LEU A 141 -16.87 -2.03 -13.33
N GLN A 142 -17.31 -1.41 -12.24
CA GLN A 142 -18.36 -0.39 -12.28
C GLN A 142 -17.99 0.81 -13.15
N GLY A 143 -16.69 1.10 -13.26
CA GLY A 143 -16.16 2.19 -14.08
C GLY A 143 -15.68 1.78 -15.47
N GLY A 144 -15.44 0.49 -15.69
CA GLY A 144 -14.94 -0.06 -16.95
C GLY A 144 -16.09 -0.51 -17.89
N ASN A 145 -15.73 -0.86 -19.12
CA ASN A 145 -16.67 -1.46 -20.06
C ASN A 145 -16.90 -2.94 -19.70
N ASN A 146 -18.10 -3.24 -19.23
CA ASN A 146 -18.77 -4.55 -19.05
C ASN A 146 -17.90 -5.82 -19.21
N ASN A 147 -17.18 -6.20 -18.18
CA ASN A 147 -16.69 -7.56 -18.03
C ASN A 147 -17.35 -8.19 -16.80
N THR A 148 -18.09 -9.26 -16.99
CA THR A 148 -18.58 -10.09 -15.88
C THR A 148 -17.39 -10.78 -15.22
N ILE A 149 -17.22 -10.58 -13.91
CA ILE A 149 -16.20 -11.32 -13.15
C ILE A 149 -16.80 -12.61 -12.62
N SER A 150 -16.09 -13.70 -12.86
CA SER A 150 -16.37 -14.95 -12.16
C SER A 150 -15.62 -15.01 -10.84
N ALA A 151 -16.19 -15.62 -9.80
CA ALA A 151 -15.53 -15.92 -8.56
C ALA A 151 -14.17 -16.66 -8.80
N LYS A 152 -14.13 -17.48 -9.84
CA LYS A 152 -12.91 -18.18 -10.29
C LYS A 152 -11.78 -17.21 -10.65
N PHE A 153 -12.08 -16.07 -11.28
CA PHE A 153 -11.06 -15.05 -11.61
C PHE A 153 -10.47 -14.41 -10.33
N LEU A 154 -11.34 -14.05 -9.38
CA LEU A 154 -10.91 -13.47 -8.10
C LEU A 154 -10.05 -14.46 -7.30
N LEU A 155 -10.51 -15.70 -7.17
CA LEU A 155 -9.76 -16.77 -6.49
C LEU A 155 -8.41 -17.01 -7.18
N LYS A 156 -8.37 -17.14 -8.52
CA LYS A 156 -7.12 -17.30 -9.25
C LYS A 156 -6.15 -16.16 -8.93
N ARG A 157 -6.63 -14.91 -8.89
CA ARG A 157 -5.78 -13.74 -8.59
C ARG A 157 -5.19 -13.80 -7.18
N LEU A 158 -5.98 -14.20 -6.19
CA LEU A 158 -5.50 -14.37 -4.80
C LEU A 158 -4.43 -15.45 -4.72
N PHE A 159 -4.72 -16.64 -5.23
CA PHE A 159 -3.82 -17.80 -5.15
C PHE A 159 -2.65 -17.78 -6.13
N THR A 160 -2.54 -16.77 -6.98
CA THR A 160 -1.36 -16.56 -7.85
C THR A 160 -0.51 -15.36 -7.41
N PHE A 161 -0.89 -14.63 -6.35
CA PHE A 161 -0.12 -13.49 -5.86
C PHE A 161 0.99 -13.95 -4.91
N PRO A 162 2.29 -13.77 -5.29
CA PRO A 162 3.39 -14.36 -4.55
C PRO A 162 3.50 -13.95 -3.07
N PRO A 163 3.27 -12.66 -2.68
CA PRO A 163 3.29 -12.28 -1.27
C PRO A 163 2.19 -12.98 -0.45
N PHE A 164 1.01 -13.20 -1.04
CA PHE A 164 -0.08 -13.93 -0.38
C PHE A 164 0.27 -15.41 -0.21
N ILE A 165 0.83 -16.04 -1.27
CA ILE A 165 1.31 -17.42 -1.18
C ILE A 165 2.40 -17.53 -0.11
N GLY A 166 3.37 -16.60 -0.09
CA GLY A 166 4.42 -16.55 0.93
C GLY A 166 3.84 -16.43 2.35
N CYS A 167 2.83 -15.58 2.53
CA CYS A 167 2.13 -15.41 3.81
C CYS A 167 1.45 -16.70 4.29
N VAL A 168 0.62 -17.30 3.42
CA VAL A 168 -0.09 -18.56 3.75
C VAL A 168 0.91 -19.69 4.01
N THR A 169 1.95 -19.81 3.17
CA THR A 169 2.98 -20.83 3.34
C THR A 169 3.77 -20.64 4.64
N ALA A 170 4.15 -19.41 4.98
CA ALA A 170 4.84 -19.10 6.22
C ALA A 170 3.97 -19.45 7.44
N LEU A 171 2.67 -19.11 7.40
CA LEU A 171 1.70 -19.42 8.45
C LEU A 171 1.57 -20.96 8.66
N VAL A 172 1.41 -21.70 7.58
CA VAL A 172 1.28 -23.17 7.63
C VAL A 172 2.58 -23.80 8.12
N LEU A 173 3.72 -23.47 7.49
CA LEU A 173 4.99 -24.10 7.83
C LEU A 173 5.44 -23.79 9.26
N SER A 174 5.24 -22.57 9.76
CA SER A 174 5.61 -22.20 11.13
C SER A 174 4.84 -22.99 12.20
N SER A 175 3.69 -23.59 11.84
CA SER A 175 2.93 -24.44 12.75
C SER A 175 3.51 -25.87 12.86
N PHE A 176 4.37 -26.29 11.94
CA PHE A 176 4.92 -27.66 11.89
C PHE A 176 6.44 -27.71 11.99
N ILE A 177 7.13 -26.63 11.61
CA ILE A 177 8.60 -26.59 11.45
C ILE A 177 9.13 -25.33 12.13
N ASP A 178 10.23 -25.46 12.87
CA ASP A 178 10.98 -24.29 13.34
C ASP A 178 11.71 -23.64 12.15
N LEU A 179 11.37 -22.40 11.84
CA LEU A 179 11.96 -21.61 10.75
C LEU A 179 13.21 -20.82 11.18
N SER A 180 13.59 -20.83 12.46
CA SER A 180 14.73 -20.10 13.01
C SER A 180 16.06 -20.40 12.29
N PRO A 181 16.37 -21.63 11.86
CA PRO A 181 17.60 -21.91 11.14
C PRO A 181 17.72 -21.19 9.78
N ALA A 182 16.58 -20.89 9.15
CA ALA A 182 16.52 -20.16 7.88
C ALA A 182 16.44 -18.63 8.03
N GLU A 183 16.31 -18.12 9.27
CA GLU A 183 16.17 -16.68 9.54
C GLU A 183 17.31 -15.82 8.93
N PRO A 184 18.60 -16.23 8.94
CA PRO A 184 19.68 -15.48 8.30
C PRO A 184 19.47 -15.28 6.79
N LEU A 185 18.87 -16.27 6.10
CA LEU A 185 18.51 -16.16 4.69
C LEU A 185 17.36 -15.16 4.49
N PHE A 186 16.30 -15.29 5.29
CA PHE A 186 15.15 -14.39 5.20
C PHE A 186 15.53 -12.94 5.55
N ASN A 187 16.45 -12.72 6.49
CA ASN A 187 16.99 -11.41 6.81
C ASN A 187 17.69 -10.76 5.62
N LYS A 188 18.53 -11.49 4.88
CA LYS A 188 19.23 -10.97 3.71
C LYS A 188 18.26 -10.63 2.57
N LEU A 189 17.30 -11.52 2.29
CA LEU A 189 16.34 -11.31 1.20
C LEU A 189 15.34 -10.21 1.52
N SER A 190 14.76 -10.21 2.72
CA SER A 190 13.82 -9.15 3.16
C SER A 190 14.46 -7.78 3.24
N GLY A 191 15.75 -7.70 3.62
CA GLY A 191 16.51 -6.46 3.64
C GLY A 191 16.63 -5.76 2.28
N THR A 192 16.40 -6.48 1.17
CA THR A 192 16.40 -5.89 -0.17
C THR A 192 15.12 -5.10 -0.49
N VAL A 193 14.03 -5.26 0.28
CA VAL A 193 12.74 -4.60 0.01
C VAL A 193 12.88 -3.09 0.05
N ALA A 194 13.41 -2.53 1.14
CA ALA A 194 13.50 -1.10 1.33
C ALA A 194 14.29 -0.40 0.21
N PRO A 195 15.56 -0.74 -0.06
CA PRO A 195 16.33 -0.04 -1.08
C PRO A 195 15.76 -0.22 -2.48
N LEU A 196 15.33 -1.43 -2.85
CA LEU A 196 14.82 -1.69 -4.19
C LEU A 196 13.43 -1.06 -4.43
N ALA A 197 12.53 -1.13 -3.46
CA ALA A 197 11.21 -0.53 -3.58
C ALA A 197 11.30 0.99 -3.71
N LEU A 198 12.08 1.66 -2.86
CA LEU A 198 12.27 3.11 -2.89
C LEU A 198 12.96 3.58 -4.17
N PHE A 199 13.97 2.84 -4.64
CA PHE A 199 14.61 3.11 -5.93
C PHE A 199 13.63 2.94 -7.09
N SER A 200 12.86 1.86 -7.10
CA SER A 200 11.82 1.62 -8.10
C SER A 200 10.76 2.72 -8.14
N ILE A 201 10.35 3.23 -6.97
CA ILE A 201 9.45 4.38 -6.85
C ILE A 201 10.07 5.60 -7.51
N GLY A 202 11.33 5.92 -7.22
CA GLY A 202 12.06 7.02 -7.86
C GLY A 202 12.05 6.95 -9.39
N LEU A 203 12.25 5.74 -9.96
CA LEU A 203 12.15 5.50 -11.40
C LEU A 203 10.75 5.77 -11.97
N GLN A 204 9.70 5.57 -11.20
CA GLN A 204 8.31 5.66 -11.67
C GLN A 204 7.69 7.04 -11.55
N LEU A 205 8.21 7.95 -10.72
CA LEU A 205 7.63 9.27 -10.47
C LEU A 205 7.47 10.08 -11.79
N LYS A 206 6.24 10.55 -12.08
CA LYS A 206 5.88 11.37 -13.26
C LYS A 206 4.95 12.50 -12.84
N PHE A 207 5.22 13.73 -13.32
CA PHE A 207 4.50 14.94 -12.87
C PHE A 207 3.83 15.74 -13.99
N ASN A 208 3.64 15.19 -15.20
CA ASN A 208 3.17 15.95 -16.34
C ASN A 208 1.64 16.09 -16.41
N GLY A 209 1.13 17.31 -16.45
CA GLY A 209 -0.27 17.59 -16.80
C GLY A 209 -1.28 17.57 -15.63
N TRP A 210 -0.84 17.73 -14.40
CA TRP A 210 -1.65 17.67 -13.17
C TRP A 210 -2.68 18.81 -12.99
N LYS A 211 -2.43 20.01 -13.57
CA LYS A 211 -3.29 21.20 -13.37
C LYS A 211 -4.76 20.97 -13.75
N LYS A 212 -5.03 20.28 -14.85
CA LYS A 212 -6.40 20.00 -15.32
C LYS A 212 -7.19 19.01 -14.44
N LEU A 213 -6.49 18.22 -13.63
CA LEU A 213 -7.07 17.18 -12.77
C LEU A 213 -6.95 17.52 -11.28
N MET A 214 -6.59 18.79 -10.96
CA MET A 214 -6.30 19.23 -9.60
C MET A 214 -7.44 18.94 -8.62
N SER A 215 -8.68 19.21 -8.98
CA SER A 215 -9.86 18.98 -8.12
C SER A 215 -10.00 17.49 -7.72
N GLN A 216 -9.77 16.59 -8.69
CA GLN A 216 -9.82 15.14 -8.47
C GLN A 216 -8.64 14.66 -7.61
N ILE A 217 -7.43 15.16 -7.93
CA ILE A 217 -6.21 14.85 -7.19
C ILE A 217 -6.31 15.33 -5.74
N SER A 218 -6.70 16.59 -5.52
CA SER A 218 -6.81 17.16 -4.18
C SER A 218 -7.80 16.41 -3.30
N MET A 219 -8.97 16.05 -3.83
CA MET A 219 -9.97 15.30 -3.07
C MET A 219 -9.46 13.90 -2.69
N SER A 220 -8.80 13.23 -3.64
CA SER A 220 -8.14 11.95 -3.38
C SER A 220 -7.09 12.06 -2.28
N MET A 221 -6.24 13.12 -2.33
CA MET A 221 -5.21 13.40 -1.34
C MET A 221 -5.81 13.64 0.05
N VAL A 222 -6.82 14.49 0.14
CA VAL A 222 -7.49 14.83 1.41
C VAL A 222 -8.04 13.57 2.07
N TYR A 223 -8.72 12.71 1.31
CA TYR A 223 -9.18 11.45 1.88
C TYR A 223 -8.02 10.54 2.26
N LYS A 224 -7.11 10.28 1.32
CA LYS A 224 -6.08 9.26 1.46
C LYS A 224 -5.07 9.57 2.56
N LEU A 225 -4.65 10.83 2.66
CA LEU A 225 -3.57 11.23 3.55
C LEU A 225 -4.06 11.83 4.87
N LEU A 226 -5.34 12.22 4.98
CA LEU A 226 -5.88 12.87 6.16
C LEU A 226 -7.13 12.19 6.71
N ILE A 227 -8.24 12.16 5.96
CA ILE A 227 -9.55 11.66 6.47
C ILE A 227 -9.48 10.17 6.78
N GLY A 228 -8.94 9.36 5.87
CA GLY A 228 -8.84 7.92 6.04
C GLY A 228 -8.07 7.52 7.30
N PRO A 229 -6.81 7.96 7.47
CA PRO A 229 -6.05 7.69 8.68
C PRO A 229 -6.70 8.23 9.96
N ALA A 230 -7.30 9.44 9.91
CA ALA A 230 -8.03 9.99 11.05
C ALA A 230 -9.23 9.10 11.47
N LEU A 231 -9.97 8.57 10.50
CA LEU A 231 -11.05 7.62 10.75
C LEU A 231 -10.53 6.36 11.46
N ILE A 232 -9.41 5.80 10.99
CA ILE A 232 -8.81 4.62 11.61
C ILE A 232 -8.29 4.93 13.01
N LEU A 233 -7.69 6.10 13.25
CA LEU A 233 -7.27 6.54 14.59
C LEU A 233 -8.46 6.62 15.55
N VAL A 234 -9.54 7.29 15.14
CA VAL A 234 -10.75 7.42 15.96
C VAL A 234 -11.32 6.05 16.32
N LEU A 235 -11.37 5.11 15.38
CA LEU A 235 -11.82 3.74 15.63
C LEU A 235 -10.91 3.02 16.63
N GLY A 236 -9.58 3.15 16.51
CA GLY A 236 -8.63 2.52 17.43
C GLY A 236 -8.74 3.05 18.85
N LEU A 237 -8.88 4.38 19.01
CA LEU A 237 -9.09 5.03 20.29
C LEU A 237 -10.43 4.63 20.92
N ALA A 238 -11.50 4.63 20.13
CA ALA A 238 -12.84 4.24 20.62
C ALA A 238 -12.92 2.78 21.09
N LEU A 239 -12.11 1.89 20.52
CA LEU A 239 -12.03 0.47 20.89
C LEU A 239 -11.05 0.21 22.04
N GLY A 240 -10.31 1.20 22.52
CA GLY A 240 -9.34 1.06 23.61
C GLY A 240 -8.24 0.03 23.34
N LEU A 241 -7.75 -0.02 22.09
CA LEU A 241 -6.77 -1.02 21.67
C LEU A 241 -5.35 -0.66 22.10
N LYS A 242 -4.44 -1.65 22.05
CA LYS A 242 -3.02 -1.43 22.36
C LYS A 242 -2.42 -0.34 21.48
N GLU A 243 -1.64 0.54 22.09
CA GLU A 243 -0.96 1.68 21.44
C GLU A 243 -0.24 1.29 20.15
N SER A 244 0.66 0.31 20.22
CA SER A 244 1.45 -0.13 19.07
C SER A 244 0.58 -0.60 17.90
N LEU A 245 -0.51 -1.30 18.20
CA LEU A 245 -1.43 -1.79 17.18
C LEU A 245 -2.13 -0.63 16.47
N VAL A 246 -2.57 0.38 17.23
CA VAL A 246 -3.23 1.58 16.66
C VAL A 246 -2.21 2.42 15.88
N LYS A 247 -1.05 2.72 16.46
CA LYS A 247 0.00 3.51 15.81
C LYS A 247 0.38 2.94 14.44
N ILE A 248 0.71 1.64 14.37
CA ILE A 248 1.13 1.00 13.13
C ILE A 248 0.01 0.94 12.10
N THR A 249 -1.21 0.59 12.53
CA THR A 249 -2.36 0.50 11.62
C THR A 249 -2.73 1.86 11.03
N VAL A 250 -2.74 2.92 11.84
CA VAL A 250 -3.00 4.29 11.36
C VAL A 250 -1.89 4.74 10.42
N PHE A 251 -0.63 4.48 10.75
CA PHE A 251 0.50 4.85 9.92
C PHE A 251 0.47 4.13 8.56
N GLU A 252 0.13 2.84 8.53
CA GLU A 252 -0.10 2.07 7.29
C GLU A 252 -1.30 2.59 6.48
N SER A 253 -2.37 3.00 7.16
CA SER A 253 -3.51 3.63 6.48
C SER A 253 -3.16 4.98 5.84
N ALA A 254 -2.20 5.72 6.42
CA ALA A 254 -1.70 7.01 5.93
C ALA A 254 -0.70 6.89 4.77
N MET A 255 -0.27 5.67 4.41
CA MET A 255 0.65 5.46 3.30
C MET A 255 0.09 6.01 1.98
N PRO A 256 0.93 6.49 1.06
CA PRO A 256 0.51 6.96 -0.26
C PRO A 256 -0.27 5.91 -1.04
N THR A 257 -0.86 6.34 -2.15
CA THR A 257 -1.66 5.49 -3.03
C THR A 257 -0.88 4.27 -3.52
N LEU A 258 -1.52 3.10 -3.47
CA LEU A 258 -0.95 1.83 -3.93
C LEU A 258 -0.66 1.86 -5.44
N VAL A 259 0.57 1.52 -5.82
CA VAL A 259 1.00 1.49 -7.24
C VAL A 259 0.19 0.47 -8.05
N MET A 260 -0.22 -0.64 -7.44
CA MET A 260 -1.04 -1.67 -8.10
C MET A 260 -2.40 -1.14 -8.59
N SER A 261 -2.91 -0.05 -8.01
CA SER A 261 -4.13 0.63 -8.49
C SER A 261 -4.00 1.09 -9.95
N SER A 262 -2.78 1.44 -10.41
CA SER A 262 -2.54 1.78 -11.83
C SER A 262 -2.68 0.57 -12.75
N VAL A 263 -2.18 -0.58 -12.34
CA VAL A 263 -2.27 -1.83 -13.10
C VAL A 263 -3.75 -2.24 -13.27
N ILE A 264 -4.53 -2.12 -12.19
CA ILE A 264 -5.98 -2.38 -12.25
C ILE A 264 -6.68 -1.35 -13.14
N ALA A 265 -6.36 -0.07 -13.00
CA ALA A 265 -6.92 0.98 -13.84
C ALA A 265 -6.65 0.74 -15.33
N GLU A 266 -5.47 0.26 -15.69
CA GLU A 266 -5.12 -0.11 -17.06
C GLU A 266 -5.90 -1.34 -17.54
N GLN A 267 -5.91 -2.41 -16.75
CA GLN A 267 -6.60 -3.67 -17.07
C GLN A 267 -8.09 -3.47 -17.33
N PHE A 268 -8.74 -2.60 -16.55
CA PHE A 268 -10.16 -2.30 -16.67
C PHE A 268 -10.46 -1.03 -17.48
N LYS A 269 -9.48 -0.48 -18.21
CA LYS A 269 -9.61 0.68 -19.08
C LYS A 269 -10.16 1.92 -18.34
N LEU A 270 -9.80 2.10 -17.07
CA LEU A 270 -10.10 3.30 -16.29
C LEU A 270 -9.19 4.47 -16.69
N ASN A 271 -9.24 5.58 -15.95
CA ASN A 271 -8.39 6.74 -16.21
C ASN A 271 -6.98 6.56 -15.64
N THR A 272 -6.13 5.79 -16.33
CA THR A 272 -4.73 5.51 -15.91
C THR A 272 -3.89 6.77 -15.73
N LYS A 273 -4.15 7.82 -16.53
CA LYS A 273 -3.46 9.10 -16.38
C LYS A 273 -3.74 9.73 -15.01
N LEU A 274 -5.02 9.75 -14.59
CA LEU A 274 -5.41 10.26 -13.28
C LEU A 274 -4.82 9.40 -12.16
N THR A 275 -4.91 8.08 -12.25
CA THR A 275 -4.34 7.17 -11.26
C THR A 275 -2.85 7.41 -11.07
N ASN A 276 -2.08 7.46 -12.16
CA ASN A 276 -0.63 7.66 -12.11
C ASN A 276 -0.23 9.02 -11.52
N MET A 277 -1.03 10.06 -11.78
CA MET A 277 -0.81 11.37 -11.17
C MET A 277 -1.07 11.35 -9.67
N ILE A 278 -2.19 10.73 -9.24
CA ILE A 278 -2.50 10.59 -7.82
C ILE A 278 -1.37 9.81 -7.13
N ILE A 279 -0.93 8.70 -7.69
CA ILE A 279 0.19 7.92 -7.15
C ILE A 279 1.43 8.79 -6.97
N GLY A 280 1.88 9.46 -8.03
CA GLY A 280 3.10 10.27 -7.99
C GLY A 280 3.03 11.43 -6.98
N ILE A 281 1.92 12.17 -6.98
CA ILE A 281 1.73 13.30 -6.07
C ILE A 281 1.54 12.80 -4.63
N SER A 282 0.79 11.70 -4.42
CA SER A 282 0.58 11.13 -3.08
C SER A 282 1.89 10.68 -2.43
N ILE A 283 2.84 10.20 -3.19
CA ILE A 283 4.14 9.80 -2.66
C ILE A 283 4.88 11.02 -2.10
N ILE A 284 4.94 12.12 -2.85
CA ILE A 284 5.64 13.34 -2.41
C ILE A 284 4.94 13.97 -1.20
N VAL A 285 3.63 14.21 -1.32
CA VAL A 285 2.84 14.81 -0.25
C VAL A 285 2.79 13.88 0.96
N GLY A 286 2.72 12.57 0.71
CA GLY A 286 2.68 11.52 1.72
C GLY A 286 3.90 11.53 2.65
N PHE A 287 5.11 11.75 2.13
CA PHE A 287 6.29 11.86 2.99
C PHE A 287 6.18 12.99 4.02
N PHE A 288 5.57 14.11 3.64
CA PHE A 288 5.33 15.23 4.58
C PHE A 288 4.21 14.89 5.57
N THR A 289 3.09 14.33 5.09
CA THR A 289 1.95 13.99 5.95
C THR A 289 2.26 12.84 6.90
N LEU A 290 3.11 11.90 6.53
CA LEU A 290 3.55 10.81 7.40
C LEU A 290 4.39 11.32 8.56
N GLY A 291 5.25 12.33 8.35
CA GLY A 291 5.95 13.02 9.44
C GLY A 291 4.98 13.72 10.42
N ILE A 292 3.87 14.28 9.91
CA ILE A 292 2.81 14.86 10.73
C ILE A 292 2.08 13.74 11.50
N TRP A 293 1.68 12.65 10.81
CA TRP A 293 1.01 11.52 11.45
C TRP A 293 1.85 10.87 12.54
N TYR A 294 3.15 10.71 12.31
CA TYR A 294 4.06 10.22 13.35
C TYR A 294 3.97 11.08 14.61
N LYS A 295 4.09 12.41 14.49
CA LYS A 295 3.97 13.32 15.64
C LYS A 295 2.58 13.30 16.30
N VAL A 296 1.53 13.21 15.51
CA VAL A 296 0.15 13.11 16.03
C VAL A 296 -0.01 11.82 16.85
N LEU A 297 0.49 10.70 16.34
CA LEU A 297 0.42 9.40 17.02
C LEU A 297 1.26 9.37 18.30
N GLU A 298 2.45 9.97 18.28
CA GLU A 298 3.28 10.11 19.49
C GLU A 298 2.66 11.05 20.55
N TRP A 299 1.83 11.98 20.11
CA TRP A 299 1.10 12.86 21.03
C TRP A 299 -0.18 12.24 21.60
N CYS A 300 -0.83 11.35 20.85
CA CYS A 300 -2.07 10.68 21.27
C CYS A 300 -1.85 9.56 22.29
N PHE A 301 -0.62 9.01 22.34
CA PHE A 301 -0.22 7.89 23.18
C PHE A 301 1.06 8.19 23.95
#